data_6efe26beab0b3ec4f3571ee4ab14f1ce
#
_entry.id   6efe26beab0b3ec4f3571ee4ab14f1ce
#
_cell.length_a   1.000
_cell.length_b   1.000
_cell.length_c   1.000
_cell.angle_alpha   90.00
_cell.angle_beta   90.00
_cell.angle_gamma   90.00
#
_symmetry.space_group_name_H-M   'P 1'
#
loop_
_entity.id
_entity.type
_entity.pdbx_description
1 polymer ?
#
loop_
_entity_poly.entity_id
_entity_poly.type
_entity_poly.pdbx_seq_one_letter_code
_entity_poly.pdbx_strand_id
1 'polypeptide(L)'
;MNPKRLLIALGEGGHTKEMLTLVDMLGDDFVYGYLLVADDEVSAAKIRRPGPVYRVRRPRDKRHNLLLDILKALQSGWQALGALRAFRPQAVVSSGPAVAVPVSLLARLMGIKVIFVETASRITALSLTGRIMYRVAHL
;
A
#
# COMPACT_ATOMS: atom_id res chain seq x y z
N MET A 1 -15.57 20.41 7.46
CA MET A 1 -14.59 19.92 6.45
C MET A 1 -14.79 18.44 6.26
N ASN A 2 -14.83 17.97 5.03
CA ASN A 2 -14.89 16.54 4.80
C ASN A 2 -13.55 15.89 5.24
N PRO A 3 -13.59 14.82 6.04
CA PRO A 3 -12.39 14.15 6.48
C PRO A 3 -11.58 13.65 5.27
N LYS A 4 -10.27 13.77 5.36
CA LYS A 4 -9.37 13.31 4.28
C LYS A 4 -9.37 11.79 4.22
N ARG A 5 -9.37 11.25 3.00
CA ARG A 5 -9.32 9.80 2.75
C ARG A 5 -7.88 9.34 2.56
N LEU A 6 -7.48 8.35 3.34
CA LEU A 6 -6.17 7.73 3.27
C LEU A 6 -6.31 6.27 2.83
N LEU A 7 -5.63 5.88 1.77
CA LEU A 7 -5.51 4.49 1.36
C LEU A 7 -4.23 3.91 1.97
N ILE A 8 -4.38 2.93 2.84
CA ILE A 8 -3.29 2.30 3.56
C ILE A 8 -2.90 1.01 2.83
N ALA A 9 -1.70 0.98 2.27
CA ALA A 9 -1.16 -0.22 1.64
C ALA A 9 -0.52 -1.11 2.70
N LEU A 10 -1.17 -2.22 3.00
CA LEU A 10 -0.72 -3.21 3.99
C LEU A 10 0.13 -4.27 3.31
N GLY A 11 1.23 -4.63 3.95
CA GLY A 11 2.04 -5.77 3.59
C GLY A 11 1.92 -6.89 4.61
N GLU A 12 2.62 -7.98 4.39
CA GLU A 12 2.68 -9.09 5.33
C GLU A 12 3.58 -8.77 6.53
N GLY A 13 3.26 -9.34 7.69
CA GLY A 13 4.13 -9.29 8.88
C GLY A 13 4.27 -7.92 9.52
N GLY A 14 5.51 -7.46 9.67
CA GLY A 14 5.85 -6.21 10.36
C GLY A 14 5.27 -4.96 9.72
N HIS A 15 5.19 -4.90 8.40
CA HIS A 15 4.61 -3.77 7.66
C HIS A 15 3.15 -3.52 8.03
N THR A 16 2.36 -4.57 8.18
CA THR A 16 0.96 -4.46 8.61
C THR A 16 0.87 -3.87 10.02
N LYS A 17 1.66 -4.39 10.97
CA LYS A 17 1.64 -3.92 12.35
C LYS A 17 1.99 -2.43 12.43
N GLU A 18 3.04 -2.00 11.75
CA GLU A 18 3.47 -0.60 11.75
C GLU A 18 2.41 0.33 11.16
N MET A 19 1.82 -0.05 10.03
CA MET A 19 0.78 0.75 9.39
C MET A 19 -0.50 0.82 10.22
N LEU A 20 -0.94 -0.27 10.83
CA LEU A 20 -2.13 -0.26 11.67
C LEU A 20 -1.90 0.50 12.99
N THR A 21 -0.68 0.45 13.54
CA THR A 21 -0.31 1.30 14.68
C THR A 21 -0.39 2.79 14.31
N LEU A 22 0.11 3.17 13.13
CA LEU A 22 -0.01 4.54 12.63
C LEU A 22 -1.48 4.95 12.46
N VAL A 23 -2.31 4.09 11.89
CA VAL A 23 -3.76 4.34 11.75
C VAL A 23 -4.43 4.54 13.11
N ASP A 24 -4.09 3.72 14.10
CA ASP A 24 -4.62 3.87 15.46
C ASP A 24 -4.20 5.21 16.11
N MET A 25 -2.97 5.65 15.86
CA MET A 25 -2.46 6.94 16.36
C MET A 25 -3.09 8.15 15.66
N LEU A 26 -3.39 8.06 14.37
CA LEU A 26 -4.04 9.12 13.60
C LEU A 26 -5.51 9.31 13.98
N GLY A 27 -6.13 8.31 14.59
CA GLY A 27 -7.46 8.43 15.16
C GLY A 27 -8.58 8.53 14.14
N ASP A 28 -9.63 9.26 14.49
CA ASP A 28 -10.87 9.38 13.71
C ASP A 28 -10.90 10.60 12.77
N ASP A 29 -9.78 11.33 12.67
CA ASP A 29 -9.69 12.54 11.82
C ASP A 29 -9.67 12.23 10.33
N PHE A 30 -9.50 10.95 9.97
CA PHE A 30 -9.38 10.46 8.59
C PHE A 30 -10.39 9.35 8.28
N VAL A 31 -10.73 9.24 7.02
CA VAL A 31 -11.44 8.06 6.47
C VAL A 31 -10.42 7.13 5.87
N TYR A 32 -10.40 5.89 6.33
CA TYR A 32 -9.44 4.88 5.91
C TYR A 32 -10.02 3.93 4.87
N GLY A 33 -9.20 3.56 3.90
CA GLY A 33 -9.36 2.39 3.06
C GLY A 33 -8.08 1.57 3.12
N TYR A 34 -8.18 0.29 2.86
CA TYR A 34 -7.06 -0.63 2.97
C TYR A 34 -6.83 -1.37 1.66
N LEU A 35 -5.57 -1.45 1.24
CA LEU A 35 -5.14 -2.23 0.09
C LEU A 35 -4.21 -3.33 0.58
N LEU A 36 -4.54 -4.57 0.27
CA LEU A 36 -3.73 -5.72 0.68
C LEU A 36 -3.74 -6.82 -0.40
N VAL A 37 -2.84 -7.78 -0.25
CA VAL A 37 -2.76 -8.94 -1.14
C VAL A 37 -3.99 -9.82 -0.95
N ALA A 38 -4.49 -10.41 -2.04
CA ALA A 38 -5.77 -11.11 -2.07
C ALA A 38 -5.88 -12.27 -1.06
N ASP A 39 -4.77 -12.93 -0.77
CA ASP A 39 -4.68 -14.08 0.14
C ASP A 39 -4.20 -13.72 1.57
N ASP A 40 -4.05 -12.43 1.88
CA ASP A 40 -3.60 -11.97 3.20
C ASP A 40 -4.77 -11.76 4.17
N GLU A 41 -5.32 -12.87 4.64
CA GLU A 41 -6.38 -12.84 5.66
C GLU A 41 -5.86 -12.44 7.04
N VAL A 42 -4.59 -12.66 7.33
CA VAL A 42 -3.97 -12.32 8.61
C VAL A 42 -3.91 -10.81 8.80
N SER A 43 -3.52 -10.07 7.78
CA SER A 43 -3.53 -8.60 7.83
C SER A 43 -4.94 -8.04 7.87
N ALA A 44 -5.87 -8.62 7.09
CA ALA A 44 -7.27 -8.21 7.09
C ALA A 44 -7.91 -8.33 8.49
N ALA A 45 -7.63 -9.43 9.20
CA ALA A 45 -8.16 -9.67 10.55
C ALA A 45 -7.64 -8.70 11.62
N LYS A 46 -6.52 -8.01 11.37
CA LYS A 46 -5.92 -7.04 12.30
C LYS A 46 -6.46 -5.62 12.13
N ILE A 47 -7.23 -5.35 11.09
CA ILE A 47 -7.84 -4.03 10.85
C ILE A 47 -8.89 -3.76 11.94
N ARG A 48 -8.68 -2.70 12.70
CA ARG A 48 -9.60 -2.29 13.78
C ARG A 48 -10.51 -1.13 13.38
N ARG A 49 -9.98 -0.17 12.63
CA ARG A 49 -10.76 0.98 12.17
C ARG A 49 -11.51 0.64 10.88
N PRO A 50 -12.82 0.95 10.81
CA PRO A 50 -13.64 0.57 9.67
C PRO A 50 -13.19 1.27 8.39
N GLY A 51 -13.30 0.56 7.28
CA GLY A 51 -13.00 1.09 5.95
C GLY A 51 -13.08 0.00 4.89
N PRO A 52 -13.29 0.36 3.63
CA PRO A 52 -13.30 -0.60 2.55
C PRO A 52 -11.93 -1.28 2.41
N VAL A 53 -11.95 -2.58 2.13
CA VAL A 53 -10.77 -3.40 1.91
C VAL A 53 -10.70 -3.77 0.44
N TYR A 54 -9.64 -3.34 -0.22
CA TYR A 54 -9.34 -3.66 -1.62
C TYR A 54 -8.27 -4.73 -1.68
N ARG A 55 -8.52 -5.77 -2.44
CA ARG A 55 -7.62 -6.90 -2.59
C ARG A 55 -7.00 -6.89 -3.97
N VAL A 56 -5.68 -7.00 -4.02
CA VAL A 56 -4.91 -7.04 -5.25
C VAL A 56 -4.07 -8.29 -5.32
N ARG A 57 -3.83 -8.77 -6.52
CA ARG A 57 -2.96 -9.92 -6.73
C ARG A 57 -1.52 -9.55 -6.35
N ARG A 58 -0.78 -10.50 -5.78
CA ARG A 58 0.64 -10.34 -5.46
C ARG A 58 1.43 -9.98 -6.73
N PRO A 59 2.13 -8.84 -6.77
CA PRO A 59 2.81 -8.39 -7.99
C PRO A 59 4.04 -9.23 -8.34
N ARG A 60 4.60 -9.97 -7.37
CA ARG A 60 5.77 -10.82 -7.58
C ARG A 60 5.62 -12.14 -6.85
N ASP A 61 5.96 -13.23 -7.55
CA ASP A 61 6.04 -14.57 -6.96
C ASP A 61 7.49 -14.93 -6.65
N LYS A 62 7.70 -15.91 -5.78
CA LYS A 62 9.03 -16.43 -5.43
C LYS A 62 9.69 -17.22 -6.57
N ARG A 63 8.94 -17.57 -7.61
CA ARG A 63 9.42 -18.26 -8.80
C ARG A 63 9.79 -17.23 -9.88
N HIS A 64 11.08 -17.16 -10.23
CA HIS A 64 11.62 -16.20 -11.20
C HIS A 64 11.21 -16.55 -12.64
N ASN A 65 10.05 -16.08 -13.07
CA ASN A 65 9.67 -16.03 -14.48
C ASN A 65 9.31 -14.58 -14.83
N LEU A 66 10.20 -13.90 -15.53
CA LEU A 66 10.09 -12.47 -15.84
C LEU A 66 8.77 -12.10 -16.54
N LEU A 67 8.32 -12.93 -17.49
CA LEU A 67 7.06 -12.67 -18.20
C LEU A 67 5.85 -12.79 -17.30
N LEU A 68 5.81 -13.82 -16.44
CA LEU A 68 4.72 -13.99 -15.47
C LEU A 68 4.72 -12.89 -14.41
N ASP A 69 5.89 -12.44 -13.98
CA ASP A 69 6.02 -11.34 -13.02
C ASP A 69 5.51 -10.02 -13.62
N ILE A 70 5.78 -9.74 -14.88
CA ILE A 70 5.27 -8.57 -15.60
C ILE A 70 3.73 -8.64 -15.70
N LEU A 71 3.17 -9.78 -16.10
CA LEU A 71 1.71 -9.95 -16.19
C LEU A 71 1.02 -9.79 -14.84
N LYS A 72 1.60 -10.34 -13.78
CA LYS A 72 1.10 -10.20 -12.41
C LYS A 72 1.19 -8.75 -11.91
N ALA A 73 2.28 -8.06 -12.23
CA ALA A 73 2.45 -6.65 -11.90
C ALA A 73 1.41 -5.77 -12.62
N LEU A 74 1.15 -6.03 -13.91
CA LEU A 74 0.11 -5.34 -14.67
C LEU A 74 -1.29 -5.60 -14.11
N GLN A 75 -1.59 -6.84 -13.74
CA GLN A 75 -2.87 -7.19 -13.13
C GLN A 75 -3.04 -6.54 -11.76
N SER A 76 -2.01 -6.57 -10.93
CA SER A 76 -1.99 -5.87 -9.64
C SER A 76 -2.17 -4.37 -9.81
N GLY A 77 -1.51 -3.77 -10.81
CA GLY A 77 -1.66 -2.37 -11.16
C GLY A 77 -3.09 -2.01 -11.59
N TRP A 78 -3.71 -2.85 -12.40
CA TRP A 78 -5.11 -2.66 -12.83
C TRP A 78 -6.09 -2.72 -11.65
N GLN A 79 -5.91 -3.69 -10.76
CA GLN A 79 -6.72 -3.81 -9.54
C GLN A 79 -6.49 -2.61 -8.59
N ALA A 80 -5.24 -2.17 -8.44
CA ALA A 80 -4.90 -0.98 -7.66
C ALA A 80 -5.54 0.29 -8.25
N LEU A 81 -5.57 0.42 -9.58
CA LEU A 81 -6.25 1.52 -10.26
C LEU A 81 -7.75 1.52 -9.95
N GLY A 82 -8.38 0.34 -9.93
CA GLY A 82 -9.78 0.17 -9.51
C GLY A 82 -10.01 0.67 -8.09
N ALA A 83 -9.15 0.30 -7.16
CA ALA A 83 -9.20 0.75 -5.76
C ALA A 83 -9.04 2.28 -5.64
N LEU A 84 -8.07 2.87 -6.34
CA LEU A 84 -7.85 4.32 -6.35
C LEU A 84 -9.06 5.08 -6.90
N ARG A 85 -9.68 4.59 -7.96
CA ARG A 85 -10.88 5.20 -8.55
C ARG A 85 -12.12 5.06 -7.68
N ALA A 86 -12.29 3.90 -7.04
CA ALA A 86 -13.43 3.64 -6.17
C ALA A 86 -13.35 4.43 -4.85
N PHE A 87 -12.20 4.42 -4.21
CA PHE A 87 -12.02 5.07 -2.92
C PHE A 87 -11.71 6.56 -3.02
N ARG A 88 -11.05 6.99 -4.10
CA ARG A 88 -10.61 8.39 -4.35
C ARG A 88 -9.83 8.97 -3.17
N PRO A 89 -8.71 8.38 -2.77
CA PRO A 89 -7.92 8.87 -1.65
C PRO A 89 -7.23 10.20 -1.99
N GLN A 90 -6.96 11.02 -0.99
CA GLN A 90 -6.07 12.16 -1.11
C GLN A 90 -4.60 11.78 -0.91
N ALA A 91 -4.36 10.68 -0.20
CA ALA A 91 -3.02 10.13 -0.08
C ALA A 91 -3.03 8.60 0.00
N VAL A 92 -1.97 7.99 -0.52
CA VAL A 92 -1.61 6.59 -0.30
C VAL A 92 -0.48 6.56 0.71
N VAL A 93 -0.64 5.78 1.77
CA VAL A 93 0.36 5.63 2.85
C VAL A 93 0.85 4.20 2.89
N SER A 94 2.14 4.00 2.95
CA SER A 94 2.76 2.67 2.91
C SER A 94 4.10 2.65 3.65
N SER A 95 4.45 1.49 4.18
CA SER A 95 5.80 1.18 4.70
C SER A 95 6.66 0.36 3.72
N GLY A 96 6.29 0.28 2.45
CA GLY A 96 7.10 -0.30 1.38
C GLY A 96 6.96 -1.81 1.13
N PRO A 97 5.79 -2.45 1.36
CA PRO A 97 5.57 -3.80 0.84
C PRO A 97 5.53 -3.79 -0.70
N ALA A 98 5.74 -4.96 -1.32
CA ALA A 98 5.77 -5.06 -2.78
C ALA A 98 4.48 -4.55 -3.46
N VAL A 99 3.34 -4.73 -2.81
CA VAL A 99 2.02 -4.23 -3.29
C VAL A 99 1.94 -2.70 -3.31
N ALA A 100 2.76 -2.01 -2.53
CA ALA A 100 2.78 -0.55 -2.48
C ALA A 100 3.36 0.08 -3.75
N VAL A 101 4.26 -0.59 -4.45
CA VAL A 101 4.92 -0.03 -5.64
C VAL A 101 3.92 0.30 -6.76
N PRO A 102 3.12 -0.65 -7.27
CA PRO A 102 2.19 -0.35 -8.36
C PRO A 102 1.12 0.67 -7.95
N VAL A 103 0.57 0.59 -6.74
CA VAL A 103 -0.44 1.55 -6.29
C VAL A 103 0.14 2.94 -6.12
N SER A 104 1.37 3.07 -5.63
CA SER A 104 2.03 4.37 -5.43
C SER A 104 2.40 5.05 -6.75
N LEU A 105 2.89 4.28 -7.73
CA LEU A 105 3.16 4.78 -9.09
C LEU A 105 1.88 5.32 -9.74
N LEU A 106 0.80 4.55 -9.69
CA LEU A 106 -0.49 4.98 -10.22
C LEU A 106 -1.06 6.19 -9.48
N ALA A 107 -0.99 6.21 -8.15
CA ALA A 107 -1.41 7.34 -7.34
C ALA A 107 -0.66 8.62 -7.74
N ARG A 108 0.67 8.53 -7.91
CA ARG A 108 1.48 9.67 -8.36
C ARG A 108 1.07 10.18 -9.74
N LEU A 109 0.83 9.28 -10.70
CA LEU A 109 0.35 9.63 -12.05
C LEU A 109 -1.04 10.29 -12.01
N MET A 110 -1.87 9.94 -11.03
CA MET A 110 -3.20 10.53 -10.82
C MET A 110 -3.18 11.82 -9.97
N GLY A 111 -2.01 12.32 -9.58
CA GLY A 111 -1.87 13.49 -8.72
C GLY A 111 -2.24 13.25 -7.25
N ILE A 112 -2.36 11.99 -6.82
CA ILE A 112 -2.61 11.60 -5.44
C ILE A 112 -1.28 11.61 -4.67
N LYS A 113 -1.27 12.13 -3.45
CA LYS A 113 -0.07 12.16 -2.62
C LYS A 113 0.37 10.74 -2.23
N VAL A 114 1.67 10.50 -2.24
CA VAL A 114 2.27 9.24 -1.79
C VAL A 114 3.15 9.52 -0.59
N ILE A 115 2.83 8.87 0.52
CA ILE A 115 3.55 8.98 1.78
C ILE A 115 4.20 7.64 2.07
N PHE A 116 5.52 7.65 2.19
CA PHE A 116 6.30 6.47 2.52
C PHE A 116 6.83 6.58 3.95
N VAL A 117 6.48 5.60 4.78
CA VAL A 117 6.94 5.51 6.16
C VAL A 117 8.05 4.47 6.24
N GLU A 118 9.26 4.88 6.57
CA GLU A 118 10.39 3.95 6.74
C GLU A 118 10.17 3.04 7.94
N THR A 119 10.49 1.76 7.78
CA THR A 119 10.35 0.80 8.87
C THR A 119 11.54 0.85 9.82
N ALA A 120 11.29 0.84 11.12
CA ALA A 120 12.34 0.82 12.15
C ALA A 120 13.26 -0.41 12.09
N SER A 121 12.84 -1.47 11.40
CA SER A 121 13.61 -2.73 11.29
C SER A 121 14.75 -2.68 10.26
N ARG A 122 14.92 -1.58 9.50
CA ARG A 122 15.94 -1.46 8.45
C ARG A 122 16.74 -0.17 8.56
N ILE A 123 17.64 -0.13 9.53
CA ILE A 123 18.47 1.05 9.83
C ILE A 123 19.66 1.16 8.86
N THR A 124 20.11 0.08 8.22
CA THR A 124 21.41 0.04 7.53
C THR A 124 21.33 -0.09 6.00
N ALA A 125 20.22 -0.57 5.41
CA ALA A 125 20.10 -0.67 3.95
C ALA A 125 18.63 -0.68 3.49
N LEU A 126 18.32 0.13 2.49
CA LEU A 126 17.02 0.13 1.82
C LEU A 126 16.84 -1.15 1.00
N SER A 127 15.65 -1.77 1.09
CA SER A 127 15.25 -2.80 0.14
C SER A 127 15.10 -2.22 -1.27
N LEU A 128 15.07 -3.08 -2.30
CA LEU A 128 14.77 -2.63 -3.66
C LEU A 128 13.44 -1.85 -3.71
N THR A 129 12.42 -2.34 -3.04
CA THR A 129 11.12 -1.66 -2.90
C THR A 129 11.27 -0.30 -2.21
N GLY A 130 12.04 -0.21 -1.12
CA GLY A 130 12.34 1.04 -0.44
C GLY A 130 13.02 2.06 -1.34
N ARG A 131 14.01 1.64 -2.14
CA ARG A 131 14.69 2.52 -3.12
C ARG A 131 13.73 3.10 -4.17
N ILE A 132 12.79 2.28 -4.66
CA ILE A 132 11.77 2.72 -5.60
C ILE A 132 10.82 3.70 -4.91
N MET A 133 10.35 3.36 -3.71
CA MET A 133 9.43 4.21 -2.95
C MET A 133 10.02 5.56 -2.60
N TYR A 134 11.30 5.63 -2.29
CA TYR A 134 12.01 6.91 -2.06
C TYR A 134 11.95 7.87 -3.25
N ARG A 135 11.90 7.34 -4.48
CA ARG A 135 11.77 8.16 -5.70
C ARG A 135 10.32 8.50 -6.04
N VAL A 136 9.38 7.68 -5.60
CA VAL A 136 7.95 7.82 -5.93
C VAL A 136 7.21 8.63 -4.87
N ALA A 137 7.61 8.54 -3.61
CA ALA A 137 6.97 9.26 -2.52
C ALA A 137 7.14 10.78 -2.63
N HIS A 138 6.19 11.49 -2.07
CA HIS A 138 6.24 12.95 -1.91
C HIS A 138 6.80 13.33 -0.53
N LEU A 139 6.70 12.37 0.40
CA LEU A 139 7.08 12.53 1.80
C LEU A 139 7.49 11.20 2.35
#